data_33202708e211fe7556fabf41f0b8ca02
#
_entry.id   33202708e211fe7556fabf41f0b8ca02
#
_cell.length_a   1.000
_cell.length_b   1.000
_cell.length_c   1.000
_cell.angle_alpha   90.00
_cell.angle_beta   90.00
_cell.angle_gamma   90.00
#
_symmetry.space_group_name_H-M   'P 1'
#
loop_
_entity.id
_entity.type
_entity.pdbx_description
1 polymer ?
#
loop_
_entity_poly.entity_id
_entity_poly.type
_entity_poly.pdbx_seq_one_letter_code
_entity_poly.pdbx_strand_id
1 'polypeptide(L)'
;MQHLAVASDMTQTLFLGLALFAVLLWIFTQHCNIAVGLLLGVQVWAIAAGGETPFLDVGFSLLPSDLLAACAVLVAGARLLRRGAPPRAELLLLLAVVCLIAWSIQRGTGTFGLTSAANDARVYFWQFFASALYVATAPLHAGRARVVVRLWLVSAAAYAALSLAGWVNTGLHSVVDAATVGGQVYDPRPVPARSALVLAQSAVLLLCPWGGKGGNSSASARPVEHGPGGDRGRREGRTTDGGRRKVLPALLCLVLVVLLQHRTVWAIVIVMAVVGWAMVPARAGQRLACAAAALFSSCVVTLVFAAGMFGRVGSVLAGSFLETQDENSTFAWRVLGWQELLKGPKTLVEWLLGSPFGSGYDRWVGGVVISVSPHDFYLHVLLRLGVVGLLTLLALYLLLWRRLGGVGNGTPALRLVVVSHLVLFVSYSPFPEQGVLLGLCLWQLRADAADRSGGGPRKPLVDRSMMKRQEWTGIRKTVNTGMERDQPREWDDDSPSSRPSRRPALRP
;
A
#
# COMPACT_ATOMS: atom_id res chain seq x y z
N MET A 1 38.07 -34.27 9.94
CA MET A 1 37.37 -34.04 8.65
C MET A 1 36.00 -33.40 8.80
N GLN A 2 35.17 -33.73 9.79
CA GLN A 2 33.86 -33.08 9.98
C GLN A 2 33.94 -31.56 10.19
N HIS A 3 34.91 -31.03 10.92
CA HIS A 3 35.10 -29.59 11.13
C HIS A 3 35.45 -28.82 9.85
N LEU A 4 36.11 -29.43 8.88
CA LEU A 4 36.46 -28.82 7.60
C LEU A 4 35.22 -28.78 6.66
N ALA A 5 34.37 -29.79 6.69
CA ALA A 5 33.13 -29.83 5.91
C ALA A 5 32.14 -28.76 6.38
N VAL A 6 31.94 -28.61 7.70
CA VAL A 6 31.09 -27.58 8.30
C VAL A 6 31.59 -26.15 7.99
N ALA A 7 32.90 -25.94 8.01
CA ALA A 7 33.49 -24.66 7.67
C ALA A 7 33.30 -24.31 6.18
N SER A 8 33.38 -25.29 5.27
CA SER A 8 33.15 -25.07 3.83
C SER A 8 31.70 -24.69 3.53
N ASP A 9 30.74 -25.35 4.17
CA ASP A 9 29.31 -25.07 4.00
C ASP A 9 28.95 -23.67 4.53
N MET A 10 29.49 -23.27 5.67
CA MET A 10 29.26 -21.94 6.24
C MET A 10 29.83 -20.84 5.33
N THR A 11 31.02 -21.06 4.76
CA THR A 11 31.64 -20.10 3.83
C THR A 11 30.83 -19.94 2.55
N GLN A 12 30.35 -21.03 1.95
CA GLN A 12 29.52 -21.01 0.75
C GLN A 12 28.19 -20.29 1.01
N THR A 13 27.55 -20.58 2.14
CA THR A 13 26.29 -19.92 2.54
C THR A 13 26.48 -18.42 2.69
N LEU A 14 27.60 -17.99 3.28
CA LEU A 14 27.92 -16.58 3.47
C LEU A 14 28.18 -15.87 2.13
N PHE A 15 28.92 -16.49 1.21
CA PHE A 15 29.15 -15.97 -0.14
C PHE A 15 27.85 -15.85 -0.92
N LEU A 16 26.97 -16.84 -0.87
CA LEU A 16 25.68 -16.82 -1.53
C LEU A 16 24.79 -15.69 -0.96
N GLY A 17 24.79 -15.53 0.36
CA GLY A 17 24.07 -14.46 1.05
C GLY A 17 24.54 -13.07 0.64
N LEU A 18 25.88 -12.86 0.58
CA LEU A 18 26.47 -11.61 0.14
C LEU A 18 26.18 -11.31 -1.34
N ALA A 19 26.28 -12.33 -2.20
CA ALA A 19 25.94 -12.19 -3.61
C ALA A 19 24.47 -11.80 -3.80
N LEU A 20 23.56 -12.49 -3.12
CA LEU A 20 22.13 -12.16 -3.13
C LEU A 20 21.88 -10.73 -2.63
N PHE A 21 22.51 -10.34 -1.53
CA PHE A 21 22.40 -8.99 -0.98
C PHE A 21 22.89 -7.92 -1.98
N ALA A 22 24.02 -8.17 -2.67
CA ALA A 22 24.54 -7.25 -3.69
C ALA A 22 23.59 -7.11 -4.87
N VAL A 23 22.99 -8.22 -5.35
CA VAL A 23 21.98 -8.21 -6.41
C VAL A 23 20.73 -7.43 -5.97
N LEU A 24 20.24 -7.69 -4.76
CA LEU A 24 19.10 -6.95 -4.22
C LEU A 24 19.42 -5.45 -4.09
N LEU A 25 20.58 -5.10 -3.59
CA LEU A 25 21.01 -3.71 -3.46
C LEU A 25 21.09 -3.02 -4.83
N TRP A 26 21.57 -3.71 -5.86
CA TRP A 26 21.57 -3.23 -7.24
C TRP A 26 20.13 -3.02 -7.75
N ILE A 27 19.22 -3.98 -7.53
CA ILE A 27 17.79 -3.84 -7.90
C ILE A 27 17.18 -2.62 -7.21
N PHE A 28 17.42 -2.44 -5.90
CA PHE A 28 16.88 -1.32 -5.14
C PHE A 28 17.43 0.03 -5.59
N THR A 29 18.66 0.07 -6.09
CA THR A 29 19.25 1.31 -6.62
C THR A 29 18.73 1.65 -8.01
N GLN A 30 18.64 0.68 -8.93
CA GLN A 30 18.33 0.90 -10.34
C GLN A 30 16.84 0.74 -10.67
N HIS A 31 16.16 -0.24 -10.07
CA HIS A 31 14.82 -0.68 -10.44
C HIS A 31 13.80 -0.48 -9.33
N CYS A 32 13.52 0.78 -8.97
CA CYS A 32 12.61 1.12 -7.87
C CYS A 32 11.23 0.42 -7.94
N ASN A 33 10.69 0.19 -9.13
CA ASN A 33 9.40 -0.48 -9.28
C ASN A 33 9.48 -1.96 -8.92
N ILE A 34 10.57 -2.64 -9.32
CA ILE A 34 10.82 -4.04 -8.96
C ILE A 34 11.04 -4.14 -7.45
N ALA A 35 11.81 -3.22 -6.87
CA ALA A 35 12.04 -3.19 -5.42
C ALA A 35 10.74 -3.04 -4.61
N VAL A 36 9.82 -2.15 -5.03
CA VAL A 36 8.50 -2.04 -4.40
C VAL A 36 7.69 -3.33 -4.60
N GLY A 37 7.76 -3.94 -5.77
CA GLY A 37 7.15 -5.25 -6.03
C GLY A 37 7.68 -6.35 -5.12
N LEU A 38 9.00 -6.38 -4.84
CA LEU A 38 9.62 -7.32 -3.91
C LEU A 38 9.18 -7.07 -2.45
N LEU A 39 9.14 -5.80 -2.01
CA LEU A 39 8.66 -5.45 -0.67
C LEU A 39 7.20 -5.90 -0.42
N LEU A 40 6.34 -5.79 -1.42
CA LEU A 40 4.97 -6.25 -1.35
C LEU A 40 4.87 -7.77 -1.54
N GLY A 41 5.60 -8.32 -2.51
CA GLY A 41 5.56 -9.74 -2.87
C GLY A 41 6.01 -10.66 -1.74
N VAL A 42 7.04 -10.26 -0.97
CA VAL A 42 7.51 -11.05 0.18
C VAL A 42 6.43 -11.18 1.26
N GLN A 43 5.58 -10.17 1.43
CA GLN A 43 4.48 -10.23 2.40
C GLN A 43 3.36 -11.17 1.93
N VAL A 44 3.03 -11.13 0.63
CA VAL A 44 2.08 -12.08 0.02
C VAL A 44 2.61 -13.50 0.15
N TRP A 45 3.90 -13.71 -0.16
CA TRP A 45 4.54 -15.01 -0.04
C TRP A 45 4.56 -15.52 1.40
N ALA A 46 4.87 -14.69 2.39
CA ALA A 46 4.85 -15.08 3.79
C ALA A 46 3.48 -15.60 4.25
N ILE A 47 2.38 -15.03 3.71
CA ILE A 47 1.03 -15.50 4.01
C ILE A 47 0.73 -16.80 3.24
N ALA A 48 1.09 -16.87 1.96
CA ALA A 48 0.89 -18.06 1.14
C ALA A 48 1.65 -19.29 1.68
N ALA A 49 2.80 -19.06 2.32
CA ALA A 49 3.61 -20.08 2.98
C ALA A 49 3.15 -20.40 4.42
N GLY A 50 1.95 -19.95 4.83
CA GLY A 50 1.42 -20.22 6.18
C GLY A 50 2.24 -19.59 7.32
N GLY A 51 3.08 -18.59 7.03
CA GLY A 51 3.99 -17.97 7.98
C GLY A 51 5.36 -18.65 8.10
N GLU A 52 5.53 -19.82 7.51
CA GLU A 52 6.79 -20.56 7.47
C GLU A 52 7.72 -20.02 6.36
N THR A 53 8.24 -18.83 6.57
CA THR A 53 9.24 -18.28 5.62
C THR A 53 10.61 -18.86 5.92
N PRO A 54 11.38 -19.29 4.91
CA PRO A 54 12.75 -19.73 5.12
C PRO A 54 13.55 -18.60 5.74
N PHE A 55 14.47 -18.96 6.63
CA PHE A 55 15.38 -18.02 7.27
C PHE A 55 16.81 -18.52 7.19
N LEU A 56 17.74 -17.58 7.19
CA LEU A 56 19.16 -17.87 7.36
C LEU A 56 19.50 -17.71 8.84
N ASP A 57 20.05 -18.76 9.44
CA ASP A 57 20.55 -18.67 10.80
C ASP A 57 22.01 -18.18 10.79
N VAL A 58 22.21 -16.94 11.21
CA VAL A 58 23.55 -16.32 11.35
C VAL A 58 23.77 -15.89 12.82
N GLY A 59 23.30 -16.73 13.76
CA GLY A 59 23.24 -16.40 15.18
C GLY A 59 21.92 -15.70 15.56
N PHE A 60 21.11 -15.32 14.57
CA PHE A 60 19.72 -14.94 14.66
C PHE A 60 19.02 -15.28 13.33
N SER A 61 17.71 -15.51 13.37
CA SER A 61 16.93 -15.86 12.18
C SER A 61 16.78 -14.65 11.27
N LEU A 62 17.54 -14.59 10.18
CA LEU A 62 17.45 -13.53 9.17
C LEU A 62 16.39 -13.90 8.12
N LEU A 63 15.32 -13.16 8.06
CA LEU A 63 14.23 -13.36 7.09
C LEU A 63 14.52 -12.62 5.76
N PRO A 64 13.98 -13.09 4.63
CA PRO A 64 14.09 -12.37 3.35
C PRO A 64 13.60 -10.92 3.43
N SER A 65 12.56 -10.66 4.22
CA SER A 65 12.05 -9.30 4.47
C SER A 65 13.05 -8.39 5.20
N ASP A 66 13.95 -8.94 6.02
CA ASP A 66 14.99 -8.16 6.68
C ASP A 66 16.06 -7.70 5.69
N LEU A 67 16.45 -8.55 4.74
CA LEU A 67 17.38 -8.19 3.66
C LEU A 67 16.79 -7.08 2.78
N LEU A 68 15.51 -7.20 2.41
CA LEU A 68 14.82 -6.17 1.63
C LEU A 68 14.75 -4.84 2.39
N ALA A 69 14.45 -4.89 3.69
CA ALA A 69 14.41 -3.70 4.54
C ALA A 69 15.79 -3.04 4.69
N ALA A 70 16.85 -3.84 4.83
CA ALA A 70 18.23 -3.34 4.87
C ALA A 70 18.61 -2.65 3.55
N CYS A 71 18.35 -3.28 2.40
CA CYS A 71 18.55 -2.66 1.09
C CYS A 71 17.74 -1.36 0.95
N ALA A 72 16.49 -1.34 1.42
CA ALA A 72 15.62 -0.17 1.37
C ALA A 72 16.21 1.02 2.14
N VAL A 73 16.69 0.79 3.37
CA VAL A 73 17.29 1.84 4.21
C VAL A 73 18.62 2.34 3.63
N LEU A 74 19.50 1.44 3.19
CA LEU A 74 20.79 1.82 2.60
C LEU A 74 20.62 2.69 1.36
N VAL A 75 19.72 2.28 0.45
CA VAL A 75 19.44 3.05 -0.77
C VAL A 75 18.73 4.37 -0.45
N ALA A 76 17.80 4.38 0.49
CA ALA A 76 17.15 5.60 0.93
C ALA A 76 18.14 6.58 1.57
N GLY A 77 19.03 6.09 2.44
CA GLY A 77 20.12 6.88 3.04
C GLY A 77 21.05 7.47 1.99
N ALA A 78 21.52 6.65 1.03
CA ALA A 78 22.35 7.13 -0.08
C ALA A 78 21.65 8.20 -0.93
N ARG A 79 20.34 8.07 -1.15
CA ARG A 79 19.55 9.08 -1.87
C ARG A 79 19.42 10.38 -1.08
N LEU A 80 19.30 10.31 0.23
CA LEU A 80 19.24 11.49 1.12
C LEU A 80 20.58 12.23 1.14
N LEU A 81 21.68 11.52 1.27
CA LEU A 81 23.04 12.11 1.28
C LEU A 81 23.38 12.80 -0.06
N ARG A 82 22.91 12.24 -1.18
CA ARG A 82 23.12 12.84 -2.51
C ARG A 82 22.22 14.06 -2.79
N ARG A 83 21.23 14.33 -1.95
CA ARG A 83 20.36 15.50 -2.12
C ARG A 83 21.00 16.70 -1.45
N GLY A 84 21.36 17.71 -2.25
CA GLY A 84 21.86 18.97 -1.75
C GLY A 84 20.82 19.86 -1.05
N ALA A 85 19.53 19.53 -1.13
CA ALA A 85 18.45 20.31 -0.50
C ALA A 85 18.01 19.69 0.83
N PRO A 86 17.71 20.53 1.86
CA PRO A 86 17.25 20.03 3.15
C PRO A 86 15.94 19.25 3.00
N PRO A 87 15.78 18.15 3.76
CA PRO A 87 14.55 17.39 3.75
C PRO A 87 13.41 18.22 4.34
N ARG A 88 12.19 17.98 3.85
CA ARG A 88 10.98 18.63 4.35
C ARG A 88 10.61 18.11 5.74
N ALA A 89 9.80 18.88 6.46
CA ALA A 89 9.40 18.57 7.82
C ALA A 89 8.82 17.13 7.96
N GLU A 90 8.03 16.68 7.00
CA GLU A 90 7.44 15.33 7.01
C GLU A 90 8.51 14.24 6.92
N LEU A 91 9.50 14.45 6.07
CA LEU A 91 10.62 13.52 5.91
C LEU A 91 11.57 13.58 7.11
N LEU A 92 11.74 14.76 7.73
CA LEU A 92 12.49 14.93 8.98
C LEU A 92 11.84 14.17 10.13
N LEU A 93 10.51 14.24 10.27
CA LEU A 93 9.79 13.48 11.29
C LEU A 93 9.93 11.96 11.05
N LEU A 94 9.83 11.50 9.80
CA LEU A 94 10.07 10.10 9.48
C LEU A 94 11.50 9.67 9.85
N LEU A 95 12.49 10.49 9.51
CA LEU A 95 13.90 10.24 9.86
C LEU A 95 14.10 10.23 11.37
N ALA A 96 13.46 11.14 12.10
CA ALA A 96 13.52 11.17 13.55
C ALA A 96 12.99 9.86 14.16
N VAL A 97 11.87 9.33 13.67
CA VAL A 97 11.36 8.03 14.10
C VAL A 97 12.37 6.92 13.79
N VAL A 98 12.94 6.89 12.58
CA VAL A 98 13.94 5.88 12.19
C VAL A 98 15.20 5.97 13.06
N CYS A 99 15.65 7.17 13.39
CA CYS A 99 16.79 7.37 14.29
C CYS A 99 16.47 6.90 15.72
N LEU A 100 15.27 7.19 16.24
CA LEU A 100 14.83 6.70 17.54
C LEU A 100 14.77 5.18 17.58
N ILE A 101 14.29 4.53 16.52
CA ILE A 101 14.27 3.07 16.38
C ILE A 101 15.70 2.53 16.41
N ALA A 102 16.60 3.05 15.57
CA ALA A 102 17.99 2.61 15.51
C ALA A 102 18.69 2.76 16.86
N TRP A 103 18.48 3.89 17.53
CA TRP A 103 19.04 4.13 18.87
C TRP A 103 18.45 3.19 19.93
N SER A 104 17.14 2.92 19.90
CA SER A 104 16.51 1.96 20.84
C SER A 104 16.96 0.53 20.59
N ILE A 105 17.19 0.13 19.30
CA ILE A 105 17.80 -1.16 18.95
C ILE A 105 19.22 -1.24 19.50
N GLN A 106 20.03 -0.19 19.35
CA GLN A 106 21.42 -0.17 19.86
C GLN A 106 21.45 -0.34 21.38
N ARG A 107 20.59 0.37 22.13
CA ARG A 107 20.42 0.20 23.58
C ARG A 107 20.03 -1.25 23.93
N GLY A 108 19.06 -1.80 23.18
CA GLY A 108 18.56 -3.16 23.38
C GLY A 108 19.61 -4.22 23.12
N THR A 109 20.41 -4.04 22.08
CA THR A 109 21.53 -4.94 21.75
C THR A 109 22.55 -5.00 22.88
N GLY A 110 22.87 -3.86 23.50
CA GLY A 110 23.78 -3.81 24.63
C GLY A 110 23.23 -4.43 25.92
N THR A 111 21.89 -4.48 26.09
CA THR A 111 21.27 -4.95 27.33
C THR A 111 20.72 -6.38 27.22
N PHE A 112 20.07 -6.73 26.10
CA PHE A 112 19.33 -7.99 25.90
C PHE A 112 19.90 -8.86 24.78
N GLY A 113 20.95 -8.39 24.11
CA GLY A 113 21.55 -9.05 22.95
C GLY A 113 20.87 -8.73 21.63
N LEU A 114 21.62 -8.92 20.53
CA LEU A 114 21.19 -8.58 19.17
C LEU A 114 19.92 -9.31 18.75
N THR A 115 19.83 -10.60 19.05
CA THR A 115 18.68 -11.45 18.64
C THR A 115 17.37 -10.95 19.23
N SER A 116 17.33 -10.67 20.55
CA SER A 116 16.13 -10.15 21.22
C SER A 116 15.73 -8.78 20.70
N ALA A 117 16.69 -7.86 20.59
CA ALA A 117 16.45 -6.52 20.11
C ALA A 117 15.98 -6.49 18.64
N ALA A 118 16.61 -7.29 17.78
CA ALA A 118 16.24 -7.38 16.38
C ALA A 118 14.84 -7.99 16.18
N ASN A 119 14.53 -9.08 16.88
CA ASN A 119 13.22 -9.73 16.78
C ASN A 119 12.08 -8.81 17.24
N ASP A 120 12.27 -8.05 18.30
CA ASP A 120 11.26 -7.12 18.83
C ASP A 120 11.05 -5.91 17.89
N ALA A 121 12.11 -5.40 17.25
CA ALA A 121 12.02 -4.27 16.33
C ALA A 121 11.59 -4.66 14.91
N ARG A 122 11.71 -5.92 14.51
CA ARG A 122 11.73 -6.39 13.13
C ARG A 122 10.55 -5.93 12.30
N VAL A 123 9.35 -6.44 12.56
CA VAL A 123 8.20 -6.30 11.65
C VAL A 123 7.56 -4.93 11.76
N TYR A 124 7.25 -4.52 12.98
CA TYR A 124 6.40 -3.36 13.22
C TYR A 124 7.14 -2.03 13.18
N PHE A 125 8.46 -2.05 13.36
CA PHE A 125 9.28 -0.84 13.32
C PHE A 125 10.24 -0.85 12.13
N TRP A 126 11.22 -1.74 12.14
CA TRP A 126 12.28 -1.73 11.14
C TRP A 126 11.74 -1.87 9.72
N GLN A 127 11.03 -2.95 9.42
CA GLN A 127 10.56 -3.23 8.05
C GLN A 127 9.50 -2.23 7.59
N PHE A 128 8.59 -1.80 8.47
CA PHE A 128 7.56 -0.81 8.17
C PHE A 128 8.17 0.54 7.80
N PHE A 129 9.03 1.10 8.65
CA PHE A 129 9.63 2.40 8.41
C PHE A 129 10.71 2.38 7.32
N ALA A 130 11.41 1.25 7.11
CA ALA A 130 12.32 1.04 5.98
C ALA A 130 11.58 1.15 4.64
N SER A 131 10.44 0.45 4.52
CA SER A 131 9.59 0.51 3.33
C SER A 131 9.07 1.92 3.08
N ALA A 132 8.63 2.62 4.14
CA ALA A 132 8.16 4.00 4.06
C ALA A 132 9.28 4.95 3.58
N LEU A 133 10.46 4.85 4.18
CA LEU A 133 11.61 5.69 3.85
C LEU A 133 12.08 5.48 2.40
N TYR A 134 12.12 4.22 1.96
CA TYR A 134 12.50 3.87 0.59
C TYR A 134 11.60 4.50 -0.46
N VAL A 135 10.27 4.35 -0.30
CA VAL A 135 9.29 4.92 -1.23
C VAL A 135 9.27 6.45 -1.13
N ALA A 136 9.30 7.02 0.08
CA ALA A 136 9.35 8.46 0.29
C ALA A 136 10.56 9.13 -0.37
N THR A 137 11.71 8.44 -0.42
CA THR A 137 12.94 8.97 -1.03
C THR A 137 13.09 8.64 -2.52
N ALA A 138 12.17 7.87 -3.12
CA ALA A 138 12.23 7.49 -4.52
C ALA A 138 12.34 8.72 -5.46
N PRO A 139 13.02 8.59 -6.62
CA PRO A 139 13.12 9.67 -7.61
C PRO A 139 11.72 10.14 -8.07
N LEU A 140 11.59 11.45 -8.35
CA LEU A 140 10.35 12.03 -8.82
C LEU A 140 10.24 11.83 -10.35
N HIS A 141 9.46 10.82 -10.76
CA HIS A 141 9.16 10.55 -12.16
C HIS A 141 7.65 10.57 -12.38
N ALA A 142 7.23 11.17 -13.51
CA ALA A 142 5.83 11.16 -13.90
C ALA A 142 5.33 9.70 -14.01
N GLY A 143 4.19 9.43 -13.39
CA GLY A 143 3.57 8.09 -13.40
C GLY A 143 4.04 7.09 -12.34
N ARG A 144 5.08 7.38 -11.54
CA ARG A 144 5.55 6.46 -10.49
C ARG A 144 4.47 6.12 -9.47
N ALA A 145 3.72 7.11 -9.01
CA ALA A 145 2.60 6.87 -8.11
C ALA A 145 1.61 5.85 -8.69
N ARG A 146 1.32 5.94 -9.99
CA ARG A 146 0.44 4.98 -10.68
C ARG A 146 1.02 3.56 -10.68
N VAL A 147 2.34 3.42 -10.82
CA VAL A 147 2.99 2.10 -10.76
C VAL A 147 2.91 1.53 -9.34
N VAL A 148 3.22 2.30 -8.31
CA VAL A 148 3.11 1.85 -6.91
C VAL A 148 1.68 1.43 -6.59
N VAL A 149 0.67 2.22 -7.00
CA VAL A 149 -0.74 1.87 -6.82
C VAL A 149 -1.11 0.59 -7.60
N ARG A 150 -0.60 0.39 -8.82
CA ARG A 150 -0.83 -0.86 -9.57
C ARG A 150 -0.24 -2.07 -8.84
N LEU A 151 0.99 -1.96 -8.34
CA LEU A 151 1.64 -3.04 -7.57
C LEU A 151 0.85 -3.34 -6.29
N TRP A 152 0.34 -2.29 -5.63
CA TRP A 152 -0.56 -2.44 -4.48
C TRP A 152 -1.84 -3.19 -4.84
N LEU A 153 -2.48 -2.86 -5.95
CA LEU A 153 -3.68 -3.55 -6.44
C LEU A 153 -3.40 -4.99 -6.85
N VAL A 154 -2.22 -5.28 -7.39
CA VAL A 154 -1.77 -6.66 -7.68
C VAL A 154 -1.63 -7.46 -6.38
N SER A 155 -1.05 -6.87 -5.33
CA SER A 155 -0.96 -7.51 -4.01
C SER A 155 -2.34 -7.75 -3.40
N ALA A 156 -3.28 -6.80 -3.56
CA ALA A 156 -4.67 -6.99 -3.14
C ALA A 156 -5.35 -8.14 -3.89
N ALA A 157 -5.14 -8.23 -5.20
CA ALA A 157 -5.65 -9.35 -6.00
C ALA A 157 -5.06 -10.70 -5.54
N ALA A 158 -3.77 -10.73 -5.19
CA ALA A 158 -3.13 -11.92 -4.63
C ALA A 158 -3.75 -12.30 -3.27
N TYR A 159 -3.99 -11.35 -2.37
CA TYR A 159 -4.67 -11.63 -1.10
C TYR A 159 -6.12 -12.08 -1.30
N ALA A 160 -6.83 -11.53 -2.27
CA ALA A 160 -8.15 -12.00 -2.64
C ALA A 160 -8.12 -13.46 -3.12
N ALA A 161 -7.16 -13.80 -3.98
CA ALA A 161 -6.97 -15.17 -4.47
C ALA A 161 -6.61 -16.14 -3.34
N LEU A 162 -5.72 -15.75 -2.42
CA LEU A 162 -5.37 -16.55 -1.23
C LEU A 162 -6.57 -16.77 -0.33
N SER A 163 -7.41 -15.74 -0.13
CA SER A 163 -8.64 -15.87 0.65
C SER A 163 -9.61 -16.88 0.02
N LEU A 164 -9.83 -16.78 -1.28
CA LEU A 164 -10.69 -17.69 -2.03
C LEU A 164 -10.13 -19.12 -2.01
N ALA A 165 -8.83 -19.29 -2.24
CA ALA A 165 -8.17 -20.59 -2.19
C ALA A 165 -8.28 -21.22 -0.78
N GLY A 166 -8.08 -20.43 0.27
CA GLY A 166 -8.25 -20.87 1.65
C GLY A 166 -9.65 -21.41 1.91
N TRP A 167 -10.70 -20.68 1.52
CA TRP A 167 -12.08 -21.14 1.68
C TRP A 167 -12.42 -22.36 0.82
N VAL A 168 -11.89 -22.45 -0.41
CA VAL A 168 -12.08 -23.64 -1.24
C VAL A 168 -11.42 -24.88 -0.62
N ASN A 169 -10.20 -24.73 -0.11
CA ASN A 169 -9.45 -25.84 0.49
C ASN A 169 -10.06 -26.34 1.80
N THR A 170 -10.67 -25.44 2.60
CA THR A 170 -11.33 -25.79 3.87
C THR A 170 -12.81 -26.13 3.71
N GLY A 171 -13.32 -26.11 2.47
CA GLY A 171 -14.74 -26.19 2.15
C GLY A 171 -15.43 -24.84 2.37
N LEU A 172 -16.34 -24.46 1.48
CA LEU A 172 -17.08 -23.18 1.55
C LEU A 172 -17.84 -22.97 2.87
N HIS A 173 -18.06 -24.05 3.65
CA HIS A 173 -18.63 -23.98 5.00
C HIS A 173 -17.77 -23.16 5.97
N SER A 174 -16.43 -23.13 5.76
CA SER A 174 -15.50 -22.38 6.61
C SER A 174 -15.58 -20.85 6.43
N VAL A 175 -16.31 -20.35 5.42
CA VAL A 175 -16.61 -18.92 5.31
C VAL A 175 -17.46 -18.42 6.49
N VAL A 176 -18.26 -19.32 7.06
CA VAL A 176 -19.28 -19.00 8.06
C VAL A 176 -18.89 -19.48 9.46
N ASP A 177 -18.36 -20.68 9.58
CA ASP A 177 -18.05 -21.33 10.84
C ASP A 177 -16.58 -21.78 10.92
N ALA A 178 -15.99 -21.79 12.11
CA ALA A 178 -14.73 -22.49 12.34
C ALA A 178 -14.95 -23.98 12.00
N ALA A 179 -14.36 -24.43 10.88
CA ALA A 179 -14.51 -25.80 10.44
C ALA A 179 -13.51 -26.69 11.16
N THR A 180 -13.98 -27.77 11.79
CA THR A 180 -13.12 -28.83 12.32
C THR A 180 -12.92 -29.88 11.25
N VAL A 181 -11.72 -29.94 10.66
CA VAL A 181 -11.35 -30.94 9.67
C VAL A 181 -10.18 -31.77 10.23
N GLY A 182 -10.37 -33.09 10.31
CA GLY A 182 -9.33 -33.98 10.86
C GLY A 182 -8.93 -33.72 12.30
N GLY A 183 -9.83 -33.14 13.12
CA GLY A 183 -9.54 -32.77 14.52
C GLY A 183 -8.85 -31.42 14.72
N GLN A 184 -8.54 -30.71 13.65
CA GLN A 184 -8.00 -29.33 13.71
C GLN A 184 -9.12 -28.32 13.45
N VAL A 185 -9.14 -27.27 14.27
CA VAL A 185 -10.06 -26.13 14.10
C VAL A 185 -9.43 -25.13 13.14
N TYR A 186 -10.05 -24.93 11.99
CA TYR A 186 -9.64 -23.92 11.01
C TYR A 186 -10.39 -22.62 11.25
N ASP A 187 -9.62 -21.53 11.42
CA ASP A 187 -10.19 -20.18 11.50
C ASP A 187 -10.91 -19.86 10.16
N PRO A 188 -12.14 -19.32 10.17
CA PRO A 188 -12.82 -18.85 8.96
C PRO A 188 -12.07 -17.71 8.25
N ARG A 189 -10.99 -17.24 8.82
CA ARG A 189 -10.14 -16.14 8.33
C ARG A 189 -8.89 -16.67 7.65
N PRO A 190 -8.96 -17.06 6.37
CA PRO A 190 -7.82 -17.65 5.65
C PRO A 190 -6.63 -16.70 5.49
N VAL A 191 -6.85 -15.40 5.67
CA VAL A 191 -5.80 -14.37 5.66
C VAL A 191 -5.94 -13.45 6.87
N PRO A 192 -4.82 -12.91 7.40
CA PRO A 192 -4.83 -12.05 8.58
C PRO A 192 -5.46 -10.67 8.30
N ALA A 193 -5.82 -9.94 9.36
CA ALA A 193 -6.45 -8.61 9.30
C ALA A 193 -5.66 -7.59 8.44
N ARG A 194 -4.34 -7.70 8.40
CA ARG A 194 -3.48 -6.85 7.53
C ARG A 194 -3.82 -6.99 6.07
N SER A 195 -4.07 -8.19 5.58
CA SER A 195 -4.44 -8.46 4.18
C SER A 195 -5.84 -7.95 3.86
N ALA A 196 -6.79 -8.10 4.80
CA ALA A 196 -8.11 -7.50 4.69
C ALA A 196 -8.04 -5.97 4.62
N LEU A 197 -7.11 -5.34 5.36
CA LEU A 197 -6.87 -3.89 5.26
C LEU A 197 -6.33 -3.50 3.88
N VAL A 198 -5.44 -4.29 3.28
CA VAL A 198 -4.96 -4.04 1.91
C VAL A 198 -6.12 -4.04 0.92
N LEU A 199 -7.09 -4.96 1.07
CA LEU A 199 -8.31 -4.97 0.24
C LEU A 199 -9.16 -3.71 0.47
N ALA A 200 -9.37 -3.29 1.73
CA ALA A 200 -10.12 -2.08 2.05
C ALA A 200 -9.47 -0.81 1.47
N GLN A 201 -8.16 -0.65 1.62
CA GLN A 201 -7.41 0.47 1.04
C GLN A 201 -7.41 0.43 -0.49
N SER A 202 -7.40 -0.76 -1.10
CA SER A 202 -7.50 -0.93 -2.55
C SER A 202 -8.85 -0.47 -3.08
N ALA A 203 -9.95 -0.75 -2.35
CA ALA A 203 -11.26 -0.23 -2.70
C ALA A 203 -11.27 1.31 -2.74
N VAL A 204 -10.65 1.96 -1.75
CA VAL A 204 -10.52 3.43 -1.71
C VAL A 204 -9.68 3.95 -2.88
N LEU A 205 -8.55 3.32 -3.18
CA LEU A 205 -7.68 3.71 -4.30
C LEU A 205 -8.35 3.52 -5.67
N LEU A 206 -9.29 2.58 -5.80
CA LEU A 206 -10.07 2.36 -7.02
C LEU A 206 -11.21 3.36 -7.16
N LEU A 207 -11.92 3.67 -6.07
CA LEU A 207 -13.08 4.56 -6.06
C LEU A 207 -12.70 6.04 -6.15
N CYS A 208 -11.60 6.44 -5.51
CA CYS A 208 -11.14 7.80 -5.58
C CYS A 208 -10.33 8.03 -6.87
N PRO A 209 -10.65 9.05 -7.65
CA PRO A 209 -9.95 9.34 -8.89
C PRO A 209 -8.47 9.65 -8.60
N TRP A 210 -7.60 8.74 -9.01
CA TRP A 210 -6.14 8.89 -9.00
C TRP A 210 -5.71 9.48 -10.35
N GLY A 211 -6.11 10.70 -10.61
CA GLY A 211 -5.80 11.36 -11.86
C GLY A 211 -5.33 12.78 -11.61
N GLY A 212 -4.03 12.96 -11.46
CA GLY A 212 -3.47 14.29 -11.62
C GLY A 212 -3.89 14.87 -12.98
N LYS A 213 -4.13 16.15 -13.04
CA LYS A 213 -4.32 16.95 -14.25
C LYS A 213 -3.08 16.92 -15.17
N GLY A 214 -2.38 15.80 -15.24
CA GLY A 214 -1.16 15.60 -16.03
C GLY A 214 -1.42 15.20 -17.47
N GLY A 215 -2.52 15.61 -18.06
CA GLY A 215 -2.80 15.22 -19.44
C GLY A 215 -3.24 16.32 -20.40
N ASN A 216 -3.95 17.36 -19.95
CA ASN A 216 -4.55 18.27 -20.92
C ASN A 216 -4.64 19.76 -20.51
N SER A 217 -3.95 20.23 -19.47
CA SER A 217 -3.98 21.66 -19.13
C SER A 217 -2.81 22.47 -19.75
N SER A 218 -1.97 21.83 -20.56
CA SER A 218 -1.00 22.54 -21.41
C SER A 218 -1.45 22.63 -22.88
N ALA A 219 -2.71 22.25 -23.20
CA ALA A 219 -3.35 22.89 -24.34
C ALA A 219 -3.49 24.36 -23.94
N SER A 220 -2.34 25.06 -24.07
CA SER A 220 -2.20 26.48 -24.09
C SER A 220 -3.50 27.08 -24.62
N ALA A 221 -4.03 28.05 -23.89
CA ALA A 221 -4.89 29.06 -24.45
C ALA A 221 -4.10 29.82 -25.55
N ARG A 222 -3.81 29.15 -26.65
CA ARG A 222 -3.66 29.85 -27.91
C ARG A 222 -5.08 30.33 -28.23
N PRO A 223 -5.27 31.65 -28.37
CA PRO A 223 -6.52 32.14 -28.93
C PRO A 223 -6.66 31.46 -30.28
N VAL A 224 -7.54 30.47 -30.36
CA VAL A 224 -7.95 29.90 -31.65
C VAL A 224 -8.78 30.99 -32.29
N GLU A 225 -8.18 31.65 -33.28
CA GLU A 225 -8.90 32.45 -34.26
C GLU A 225 -10.10 31.63 -34.72
N HIS A 226 -11.29 32.19 -34.47
CA HIS A 226 -12.56 31.58 -34.80
C HIS A 226 -12.70 31.53 -36.34
N GLY A 227 -12.31 30.43 -36.95
CA GLY A 227 -12.79 30.05 -38.28
C GLY A 227 -14.27 29.61 -38.15
N PRO A 228 -15.17 30.21 -38.94
CA PRO A 228 -16.58 29.82 -38.95
C PRO A 228 -16.75 28.51 -39.73
N GLY A 229 -17.06 27.39 -39.05
CA GLY A 229 -17.46 26.17 -39.76
C GLY A 229 -16.83 24.85 -39.28
N GLY A 230 -16.77 24.57 -38.00
CA GLY A 230 -16.25 23.30 -37.48
C GLY A 230 -17.22 22.55 -36.58
N ASP A 231 -17.71 21.46 -37.11
CA ASP A 231 -18.61 20.43 -36.56
C ASP A 231 -18.42 20.19 -35.02
N ARG A 232 -19.36 20.74 -34.22
CA ARG A 232 -19.39 20.68 -32.75
C ARG A 232 -19.92 19.36 -32.17
N GLY A 233 -20.26 18.39 -33.03
CA GLY A 233 -21.13 17.26 -32.65
C GLY A 233 -20.48 16.03 -32.03
N ARG A 234 -19.12 15.89 -31.86
CA ARG A 234 -18.55 14.54 -31.65
C ARG A 234 -17.61 14.34 -30.46
N ARG A 235 -17.52 15.25 -29.48
CA ARG A 235 -16.56 15.13 -28.35
C ARG A 235 -17.11 14.85 -26.97
N GLU A 236 -18.42 14.80 -26.75
CA GLU A 236 -19.00 14.64 -25.41
C GLU A 236 -19.13 13.19 -24.91
N GLY A 237 -18.92 12.17 -25.76
CA GLY A 237 -19.22 10.76 -25.43
C GLY A 237 -18.13 9.96 -24.71
N ARG A 238 -16.91 10.48 -24.46
CA ARG A 238 -15.77 9.60 -24.11
C ARG A 238 -15.34 9.57 -22.63
N THR A 239 -15.97 10.30 -21.73
CA THR A 239 -15.48 10.44 -20.34
C THR A 239 -16.20 9.57 -19.30
N THR A 240 -17.31 8.94 -19.61
CA THR A 240 -18.14 8.22 -18.62
C THR A 240 -17.78 6.75 -18.42
N ASP A 241 -17.13 6.11 -19.38
CA ASP A 241 -16.90 4.64 -19.36
C ASP A 241 -15.73 4.19 -18.43
N GLY A 242 -14.76 5.07 -18.20
CA GLY A 242 -13.60 4.77 -17.32
C GLY A 242 -13.94 4.65 -15.83
N GLY A 243 -15.01 5.30 -15.38
CA GLY A 243 -15.44 5.27 -13.98
C GLY A 243 -16.12 3.95 -13.60
N ARG A 244 -16.99 3.44 -14.45
CA ARG A 244 -17.76 2.21 -14.20
C ARG A 244 -16.88 0.96 -14.09
N ARG A 245 -15.78 0.88 -14.85
CA ARG A 245 -14.85 -0.26 -14.82
C ARG A 245 -14.10 -0.46 -13.49
N LYS A 246 -14.04 0.57 -12.64
CA LYS A 246 -13.34 0.51 -11.34
C LYS A 246 -14.26 0.18 -10.17
N VAL A 247 -15.55 0.37 -10.33
CA VAL A 247 -16.54 0.16 -9.26
C VAL A 247 -16.64 -1.32 -8.90
N LEU A 248 -16.73 -2.20 -9.90
CA LEU A 248 -16.88 -3.64 -9.67
C LEU A 248 -15.70 -4.24 -8.85
N PRO A 249 -14.42 -4.04 -9.21
CA PRO A 249 -13.32 -4.54 -8.38
C PRO A 249 -13.25 -3.90 -6.99
N ALA A 250 -13.68 -2.65 -6.83
CA ALA A 250 -13.77 -2.03 -5.50
C ALA A 250 -14.85 -2.69 -4.63
N LEU A 251 -16.02 -2.95 -5.19
CA LEU A 251 -17.09 -3.66 -4.51
C LEU A 251 -16.66 -5.09 -4.15
N LEU A 252 -15.98 -5.79 -5.04
CA LEU A 252 -15.45 -7.13 -4.76
C LEU A 252 -14.48 -7.10 -3.56
N CYS A 253 -13.57 -6.12 -3.51
CA CYS A 253 -12.68 -5.94 -2.36
C CYS A 253 -13.47 -5.72 -1.06
N LEU A 254 -14.53 -4.89 -1.07
CA LEU A 254 -15.35 -4.63 0.11
C LEU A 254 -16.14 -5.86 0.54
N VAL A 255 -16.70 -6.63 -0.40
CA VAL A 255 -17.38 -7.90 -0.10
C VAL A 255 -16.43 -8.87 0.57
N LEU A 256 -15.21 -9.02 0.04
CA LEU A 256 -14.18 -9.88 0.66
C LEU A 256 -13.81 -9.40 2.07
N VAL A 257 -13.70 -8.07 2.30
CA VAL A 257 -13.45 -7.53 3.65
C VAL A 257 -14.55 -7.91 4.62
N VAL A 258 -15.82 -7.89 4.19
CA VAL A 258 -16.95 -8.32 5.04
C VAL A 258 -16.86 -9.81 5.33
N LEU A 259 -16.62 -10.65 4.32
CA LEU A 259 -16.53 -12.11 4.45
C LEU A 259 -15.34 -12.56 5.30
N LEU A 260 -14.24 -11.82 5.34
CA LEU A 260 -13.07 -12.09 6.17
C LEU A 260 -13.30 -11.80 7.66
N GLN A 261 -14.40 -11.20 8.05
CA GLN A 261 -14.87 -11.00 9.43
C GLN A 261 -13.86 -10.33 10.39
N HIS A 262 -12.96 -9.49 9.84
CA HIS A 262 -12.05 -8.70 10.67
C HIS A 262 -12.73 -7.41 11.16
N ARG A 263 -13.29 -7.43 12.37
CA ARG A 263 -14.07 -6.31 12.98
C ARG A 263 -13.33 -4.97 12.93
N THR A 264 -12.03 -4.98 13.24
CA THR A 264 -11.20 -3.76 13.15
C THR A 264 -11.18 -3.20 11.72
N VAL A 265 -11.09 -4.06 10.70
CA VAL A 265 -11.09 -3.60 9.31
C VAL A 265 -12.46 -3.07 8.91
N TRP A 266 -13.56 -3.64 9.42
CA TRP A 266 -14.89 -3.06 9.24
C TRP A 266 -14.99 -1.66 9.85
N ALA A 267 -14.52 -1.48 11.10
CA ALA A 267 -14.47 -0.16 11.72
C ALA A 267 -13.64 0.83 10.90
N ILE A 268 -12.49 0.40 10.36
CA ILE A 268 -11.67 1.22 9.47
C ILE A 268 -12.45 1.64 8.21
N VAL A 269 -13.16 0.71 7.56
CA VAL A 269 -13.95 1.00 6.35
C VAL A 269 -15.06 2.01 6.68
N ILE A 270 -15.76 1.84 7.80
CA ILE A 270 -16.80 2.77 8.25
C ILE A 270 -16.21 4.16 8.48
N VAL A 271 -15.11 4.26 9.22
CA VAL A 271 -14.45 5.55 9.50
C VAL A 271 -13.96 6.20 8.20
N MET A 272 -13.34 5.43 7.29
CA MET A 272 -12.94 5.94 5.98
C MET A 272 -14.13 6.45 5.16
N ALA A 273 -15.26 5.75 5.20
CA ALA A 273 -16.47 6.16 4.49
C ALA A 273 -17.04 7.47 5.06
N VAL A 274 -17.14 7.58 6.39
CA VAL A 274 -17.61 8.81 7.07
C VAL A 274 -16.69 9.99 6.79
N VAL A 275 -15.38 9.80 6.93
CA VAL A 275 -14.39 10.85 6.66
C VAL A 275 -14.40 11.21 5.17
N GLY A 276 -14.46 10.22 4.28
CA GLY A 276 -14.55 10.42 2.84
C GLY A 276 -15.79 11.24 2.45
N TRP A 277 -16.92 10.90 3.02
CA TRP A 277 -18.16 11.65 2.85
C TRP A 277 -18.07 13.11 3.35
N ALA A 278 -17.44 13.32 4.52
CA ALA A 278 -17.21 14.65 5.06
C ALA A 278 -16.24 15.49 4.23
N MET A 279 -15.27 14.85 3.56
CA MET A 279 -14.26 15.56 2.72
C MET A 279 -14.77 15.95 1.34
N VAL A 280 -15.80 15.26 0.80
CA VAL A 280 -16.34 15.58 -0.52
C VAL A 280 -17.12 16.90 -0.45
N PRO A 281 -16.75 17.92 -1.23
CA PRO A 281 -17.50 19.15 -1.32
C PRO A 281 -18.79 18.88 -2.09
N ALA A 282 -19.79 18.34 -1.43
CA ALA A 282 -21.09 18.08 -2.01
C ALA A 282 -22.07 19.21 -1.64
N ARG A 283 -22.91 19.60 -2.57
CA ARG A 283 -24.08 20.43 -2.28
C ARG A 283 -24.91 19.72 -1.22
N ALA A 284 -25.53 20.47 -0.30
CA ALA A 284 -26.29 19.89 0.81
C ALA A 284 -27.28 18.79 0.38
N GLY A 285 -27.93 18.94 -0.78
CA GLY A 285 -28.82 17.92 -1.35
C GLY A 285 -28.13 16.61 -1.73
N GLN A 286 -26.88 16.64 -2.22
CA GLN A 286 -26.12 15.41 -2.53
C GLN A 286 -25.74 14.67 -1.25
N ARG A 287 -25.34 15.39 -0.19
CA ARG A 287 -25.05 14.78 1.12
C ARG A 287 -26.29 14.13 1.73
N LEU A 288 -27.42 14.81 1.63
CA LEU A 288 -28.70 14.27 2.10
C LEU A 288 -29.10 13.02 1.30
N ALA A 289 -28.95 13.04 -0.03
CA ALA A 289 -29.22 11.87 -0.88
C ALA A 289 -28.29 10.71 -0.57
N CYS A 290 -26.99 10.95 -0.35
CA CYS A 290 -26.05 9.92 0.07
C CYS A 290 -26.36 9.36 1.46
N ALA A 291 -26.73 10.23 2.42
CA ALA A 291 -27.16 9.81 3.76
C ALA A 291 -28.45 8.99 3.71
N ALA A 292 -29.43 9.42 2.91
CA ALA A 292 -30.67 8.67 2.69
C ALA A 292 -30.43 7.31 2.02
N ALA A 293 -29.55 7.26 1.01
CA ALA A 293 -29.15 6.00 0.36
C ALA A 293 -28.41 5.06 1.31
N ALA A 294 -27.52 5.58 2.15
CA ALA A 294 -26.82 4.80 3.17
C ALA A 294 -27.80 4.25 4.23
N LEU A 295 -28.73 5.09 4.71
CA LEU A 295 -29.77 4.69 5.65
C LEU A 295 -30.68 3.62 5.04
N PHE A 296 -31.16 3.84 3.80
CA PHE A 296 -31.98 2.87 3.09
C PHE A 296 -31.25 1.53 2.89
N SER A 297 -29.98 1.58 2.46
CA SER A 297 -29.17 0.37 2.30
C SER A 297 -28.96 -0.36 3.65
N SER A 298 -28.74 0.39 4.73
CA SER A 298 -28.65 -0.18 6.07
C SER A 298 -29.96 -0.84 6.51
N CYS A 299 -31.11 -0.18 6.26
CA CYS A 299 -32.43 -0.76 6.54
C CYS A 299 -32.70 -2.03 5.72
N VAL A 300 -32.35 -2.03 4.42
CA VAL A 300 -32.48 -3.22 3.56
C VAL A 300 -31.59 -4.36 4.06
N VAL A 301 -30.33 -4.09 4.39
CA VAL A 301 -29.41 -5.08 4.96
C VAL A 301 -30.01 -5.62 6.26
N THR A 302 -30.47 -4.77 7.19
CA THR A 302 -31.07 -5.18 8.45
C THR A 302 -32.33 -6.03 8.24
N LEU A 303 -33.20 -5.65 7.28
CA LEU A 303 -34.41 -6.42 6.94
C LEU A 303 -34.07 -7.80 6.35
N VAL A 304 -33.08 -7.86 5.46
CA VAL A 304 -32.60 -9.11 4.87
C VAL A 304 -32.00 -10.03 5.94
N PHE A 305 -31.27 -9.45 6.92
CA PHE A 305 -30.80 -10.17 8.11
C PHE A 305 -31.94 -10.64 9.01
N ALA A 306 -32.89 -9.76 9.32
CA ALA A 306 -34.05 -10.08 10.15
C ALA A 306 -34.96 -11.15 9.51
N ALA A 307 -35.06 -11.16 8.19
CA ALA A 307 -35.80 -12.17 7.43
C ALA A 307 -35.09 -13.54 7.36
N GLY A 308 -33.90 -13.69 8.00
CA GLY A 308 -33.17 -14.94 8.02
C GLY A 308 -32.62 -15.40 6.65
N MET A 309 -32.68 -14.52 5.64
CA MET A 309 -32.25 -14.84 4.26
C MET A 309 -30.78 -15.25 4.17
N PHE A 310 -29.96 -14.82 5.13
CA PHE A 310 -28.56 -15.23 5.22
C PHE A 310 -28.33 -16.38 6.20
N GLY A 311 -29.37 -16.91 6.86
CA GLY A 311 -29.29 -18.08 7.74
C GLY A 311 -28.08 -18.02 8.69
N ARG A 312 -27.15 -18.96 8.53
CA ARG A 312 -25.92 -19.06 9.34
C ARG A 312 -25.00 -17.83 9.25
N VAL A 313 -24.87 -17.17 8.07
CA VAL A 313 -24.03 -15.97 7.92
C VAL A 313 -24.52 -14.84 8.82
N GLY A 314 -25.84 -14.65 8.91
CA GLY A 314 -26.46 -13.67 9.79
C GLY A 314 -26.16 -13.94 11.27
N SER A 315 -26.29 -15.20 11.70
CA SER A 315 -26.05 -15.58 13.11
C SER A 315 -24.57 -15.41 13.49
N VAL A 316 -23.64 -15.73 12.60
CA VAL A 316 -22.19 -15.55 12.84
C VAL A 316 -21.81 -14.07 12.91
N LEU A 317 -22.35 -13.24 12.02
CA LEU A 317 -22.12 -11.79 12.09
C LEU A 317 -22.71 -11.18 13.34
N ALA A 318 -23.93 -11.58 13.72
CA ALA A 318 -24.57 -11.16 14.98
C ALA A 318 -23.77 -11.67 16.19
N GLY A 319 -23.36 -12.95 16.19
CA GLY A 319 -22.50 -13.53 17.22
C GLY A 319 -21.17 -12.79 17.36
N SER A 320 -20.57 -12.41 16.23
CA SER A 320 -19.35 -11.58 16.22
C SER A 320 -19.55 -10.21 16.87
N PHE A 321 -20.72 -9.60 16.76
CA PHE A 321 -21.05 -8.35 17.46
C PHE A 321 -21.29 -8.58 18.96
N LEU A 322 -22.03 -9.61 19.33
CA LEU A 322 -22.37 -9.92 20.73
C LEU A 322 -21.13 -10.34 21.54
N GLU A 323 -20.18 -11.05 20.92
CA GLU A 323 -18.91 -11.43 21.56
C GLU A 323 -18.07 -10.22 22.03
N THR A 324 -18.27 -9.01 21.45
CA THR A 324 -17.57 -7.82 21.95
C THR A 324 -18.10 -7.32 23.29
N GLN A 325 -19.29 -7.73 23.69
CA GLN A 325 -19.92 -7.35 24.96
C GLN A 325 -19.60 -8.33 26.11
N ASP A 326 -18.97 -9.47 25.79
CA ASP A 326 -18.56 -10.45 26.79
C ASP A 326 -17.33 -9.94 27.56
N GLU A 327 -17.35 -9.99 28.88
CA GLU A 327 -16.22 -9.66 29.75
C GLU A 327 -15.00 -10.55 29.48
N ASN A 328 -15.19 -11.75 28.93
CA ASN A 328 -14.14 -12.66 28.48
C ASN A 328 -13.71 -12.44 27.02
N SER A 329 -14.17 -11.37 26.37
CA SER A 329 -13.81 -11.08 24.99
C SER A 329 -12.31 -10.87 24.81
N THR A 330 -11.80 -11.21 23.62
CA THR A 330 -10.39 -10.94 23.26
C THR A 330 -10.02 -9.45 23.38
N PHE A 331 -11.01 -8.55 23.29
CA PHE A 331 -10.79 -7.12 23.46
C PHE A 331 -10.62 -6.75 24.94
N ALA A 332 -11.45 -7.26 25.83
CA ALA A 332 -11.31 -7.06 27.29
C ALA A 332 -9.94 -7.56 27.77
N TRP A 333 -9.52 -8.73 27.33
CA TRP A 333 -8.19 -9.29 27.61
C TRP A 333 -7.05 -8.38 27.13
N ARG A 334 -7.18 -7.76 25.96
CA ARG A 334 -6.18 -6.78 25.46
C ARG A 334 -6.12 -5.56 26.35
N VAL A 335 -7.27 -4.99 26.73
CA VAL A 335 -7.33 -3.79 27.57
C VAL A 335 -6.69 -4.06 28.93
N LEU A 336 -6.99 -5.19 29.57
CA LEU A 336 -6.34 -5.61 30.81
C LEU A 336 -4.83 -5.74 30.63
N GLY A 337 -4.39 -6.40 29.56
CA GLY A 337 -2.96 -6.52 29.23
C GLY A 337 -2.27 -5.18 28.99
N TRP A 338 -2.95 -4.21 28.37
CA TRP A 338 -2.40 -2.85 28.17
C TRP A 338 -2.26 -2.11 29.50
N GLN A 339 -3.25 -2.23 30.40
CA GLN A 339 -3.19 -1.64 31.73
C GLN A 339 -2.00 -2.20 32.53
N GLU A 340 -1.80 -3.52 32.50
CA GLU A 340 -0.68 -4.16 33.20
C GLU A 340 0.69 -3.69 32.64
N LEU A 341 0.83 -3.55 31.32
CA LEU A 341 2.06 -3.01 30.72
C LEU A 341 2.34 -1.55 31.10
N LEU A 342 1.31 -0.77 31.43
CA LEU A 342 1.45 0.62 31.85
C LEU A 342 1.71 0.76 33.36
N LYS A 343 1.25 -0.19 34.19
CA LYS A 343 1.45 -0.18 35.65
C LYS A 343 2.88 -0.50 36.09
N GLY A 344 3.66 -1.19 35.26
CA GLY A 344 5.04 -1.55 35.58
C GLY A 344 5.88 -0.33 35.94
N PRO A 345 6.81 -0.46 36.91
CA PRO A 345 7.66 0.64 37.31
C PRO A 345 8.53 1.11 36.13
N LYS A 346 8.46 2.39 35.80
CA LYS A 346 9.25 2.99 34.73
C LYS A 346 9.95 4.22 35.24
N THR A 347 11.22 4.37 34.90
CA THR A 347 11.98 5.58 35.13
C THR A 347 11.48 6.72 34.23
N LEU A 348 11.78 7.97 34.60
CA LEU A 348 11.46 9.12 33.74
C LEU A 348 12.07 8.97 32.32
N VAL A 349 13.27 8.41 32.24
CA VAL A 349 13.96 8.17 30.96
C VAL A 349 13.19 7.15 30.11
N GLU A 350 12.68 6.08 30.72
CA GLU A 350 11.87 5.08 30.01
C GLU A 350 10.51 5.65 29.57
N TRP A 351 9.91 6.55 30.34
CA TRP A 351 8.71 7.25 29.90
C TRP A 351 8.99 8.16 28.69
N LEU A 352 10.11 8.89 28.71
CA LEU A 352 10.45 9.82 27.63
C LEU A 352 10.94 9.09 26.37
N LEU A 353 11.80 8.10 26.52
CA LEU A 353 12.56 7.48 25.42
C LEU A 353 12.25 6.00 25.20
N GLY A 354 11.36 5.43 26.00
CA GLY A 354 10.94 4.03 25.94
C GLY A 354 11.96 3.07 26.58
N SER A 355 11.47 1.87 26.89
CA SER A 355 12.33 0.73 27.22
C SER A 355 13.03 0.22 25.95
N PRO A 356 14.30 -0.20 26.00
CA PRO A 356 15.01 -0.66 24.81
C PRO A 356 14.35 -1.90 24.19
N PHE A 357 14.52 -2.07 22.88
CA PHE A 357 14.05 -3.27 22.20
C PHE A 357 14.68 -4.53 22.81
N GLY A 358 13.89 -5.61 22.87
CA GLY A 358 14.29 -6.87 23.51
C GLY A 358 13.94 -6.97 24.99
N SER A 359 13.40 -5.92 25.63
CA SER A 359 12.99 -5.97 27.04
C SER A 359 11.74 -6.81 27.31
N GLY A 360 11.11 -7.38 26.28
CA GLY A 360 9.91 -8.21 26.42
C GLY A 360 8.63 -7.43 26.67
N TYR A 361 7.51 -8.15 26.79
CA TYR A 361 6.18 -7.62 27.04
C TYR A 361 5.45 -8.47 28.11
N ASP A 362 6.22 -9.06 29.02
CA ASP A 362 5.68 -9.94 30.04
C ASP A 362 4.70 -9.19 30.95
N ARG A 363 3.50 -9.75 31.07
CA ARG A 363 2.43 -9.22 31.90
C ARG A 363 1.51 -10.32 32.40
N TRP A 364 0.97 -10.12 33.56
CA TRP A 364 -0.02 -11.03 34.16
C TRP A 364 -1.43 -10.62 33.72
N VAL A 365 -2.16 -11.53 33.09
CA VAL A 365 -3.56 -11.32 32.74
C VAL A 365 -4.32 -12.58 33.08
N GLY A 366 -5.32 -12.48 33.95
CA GLY A 366 -6.13 -13.63 34.35
C GLY A 366 -5.36 -14.80 34.97
N GLY A 367 -4.23 -14.53 35.65
CA GLY A 367 -3.39 -15.56 36.25
C GLY A 367 -2.38 -16.22 35.29
N VAL A 368 -2.28 -15.76 34.06
CA VAL A 368 -1.34 -16.28 33.05
C VAL A 368 -0.34 -15.20 32.64
N VAL A 369 0.94 -15.58 32.47
CA VAL A 369 1.97 -14.69 31.92
C VAL A 369 1.84 -14.65 30.40
N ILE A 370 1.68 -13.46 29.83
CA ILE A 370 1.62 -13.21 28.39
C ILE A 370 2.86 -12.45 27.98
N SER A 371 3.67 -13.01 27.06
CA SER A 371 4.93 -12.43 26.59
C SER A 371 4.84 -11.85 25.16
N VAL A 372 3.68 -11.91 24.50
CA VAL A 372 3.50 -11.38 23.16
C VAL A 372 3.39 -9.86 23.13
N SER A 373 3.82 -9.22 22.03
CA SER A 373 3.72 -7.78 21.85
C SER A 373 2.27 -7.29 21.99
N PRO A 374 2.03 -6.06 22.49
CA PRO A 374 0.70 -5.49 22.49
C PRO A 374 0.22 -5.31 21.04
N HIS A 375 -1.05 -5.62 20.80
CA HIS A 375 -1.63 -5.41 19.47
C HIS A 375 -1.92 -3.93 19.16
N ASP A 376 -1.85 -3.04 20.16
CA ASP A 376 -1.95 -1.59 20.02
C ASP A 376 -0.60 -0.99 19.65
N PHE A 377 -0.51 -0.35 18.47
CA PHE A 377 0.73 0.22 18.00
C PHE A 377 1.12 1.52 18.72
N TYR A 378 0.15 2.31 19.17
CA TYR A 378 0.46 3.51 19.96
C TYR A 378 1.11 3.14 21.29
N LEU A 379 0.57 2.12 21.95
CA LEU A 379 1.17 1.57 23.16
C LEU A 379 2.55 0.96 22.87
N HIS A 380 2.68 0.24 21.75
CA HIS A 380 3.95 -0.36 21.32
C HIS A 380 5.03 0.73 21.12
N VAL A 381 4.69 1.83 20.42
CA VAL A 381 5.57 2.97 20.23
C VAL A 381 5.89 3.64 21.58
N LEU A 382 4.89 3.84 22.44
CA LEU A 382 5.09 4.41 23.78
C LEU A 382 6.04 3.57 24.61
N LEU A 383 5.91 2.25 24.58
CA LEU A 383 6.76 1.35 25.35
C LEU A 383 8.20 1.30 24.82
N ARG A 384 8.43 1.38 23.49
CA ARG A 384 9.75 1.21 22.87
C ARG A 384 10.47 2.51 22.52
N LEU A 385 9.74 3.57 22.22
CA LEU A 385 10.29 4.88 21.82
C LEU A 385 9.85 6.01 22.75
N GLY A 386 9.07 5.71 23.77
CA GLY A 386 8.58 6.66 24.75
C GLY A 386 7.61 7.70 24.20
N VAL A 387 7.32 8.69 25.03
CA VAL A 387 6.46 9.83 24.67
C VAL A 387 7.04 10.60 23.48
N VAL A 388 8.36 10.73 23.39
CA VAL A 388 9.03 11.43 22.27
C VAL A 388 8.74 10.71 20.97
N GLY A 389 8.85 9.38 20.92
CA GLY A 389 8.53 8.58 19.72
C GLY A 389 7.05 8.66 19.35
N LEU A 390 6.17 8.57 20.34
CA LEU A 390 4.73 8.66 20.11
C LEU A 390 4.32 10.05 19.58
N LEU A 391 4.80 11.13 20.17
CA LEU A 391 4.50 12.49 19.70
C LEU A 391 5.08 12.73 18.29
N THR A 392 6.27 12.21 17.99
CA THR A 392 6.89 12.31 16.65
C THR A 392 6.03 11.57 15.61
N LEU A 393 5.55 10.36 15.92
CA LEU A 393 4.65 9.60 15.06
C LEU A 393 3.33 10.35 14.82
N LEU A 394 2.68 10.83 15.88
CA LEU A 394 1.43 11.58 15.78
C LEU A 394 1.61 12.89 14.98
N ALA A 395 2.72 13.61 15.20
CA ALA A 395 3.06 14.80 14.45
C ALA A 395 3.26 14.50 12.95
N LEU A 396 3.90 13.38 12.61
CA LEU A 396 4.05 12.91 11.22
C LEU A 396 2.67 12.72 10.57
N TYR A 397 1.78 11.96 11.21
CA TYR A 397 0.45 11.67 10.65
C TYR A 397 -0.45 12.92 10.59
N LEU A 398 -0.39 13.80 11.60
CA LEU A 398 -1.11 15.07 11.60
C LEU A 398 -0.63 16.00 10.46
N LEU A 399 0.68 16.05 10.25
CA LEU A 399 1.27 16.85 9.17
C LEU A 399 0.90 16.29 7.80
N LEU A 400 0.93 14.96 7.62
CA LEU A 400 0.45 14.29 6.41
C LEU A 400 -1.02 14.62 6.15
N TRP A 401 -1.88 14.48 7.15
CA TRP A 401 -3.30 14.80 7.05
C TRP A 401 -3.55 16.24 6.58
N ARG A 402 -2.86 17.20 7.22
CA ARG A 402 -3.00 18.63 6.88
C ARG A 402 -2.48 18.93 5.47
N ARG A 403 -1.30 18.43 5.14
CA ARG A 403 -0.64 18.73 3.86
C ARG A 403 -1.33 18.07 2.66
N LEU A 404 -1.77 16.84 2.79
CA LEU A 404 -2.57 16.16 1.77
C LEU A 404 -3.92 16.84 1.53
N GLY A 405 -4.45 17.63 2.47
CA GLY A 405 -5.70 18.39 2.29
C GLY A 405 -5.60 19.58 1.35
N GLY A 406 -4.41 20.15 1.18
CA GLY A 406 -4.16 21.33 0.35
C GLY A 406 -3.71 21.03 -1.07
N VAL A 407 -3.60 19.78 -1.45
CA VAL A 407 -3.01 19.33 -2.71
C VAL A 407 -4.09 18.75 -3.66
N GLY A 408 -3.88 18.89 -4.96
CA GLY A 408 -4.84 18.57 -6.03
C GLY A 408 -5.40 17.14 -6.10
N ASN A 409 -5.88 16.74 -7.25
CA ASN A 409 -6.90 15.70 -7.51
C ASN A 409 -6.60 14.23 -7.10
N GLY A 410 -5.48 13.86 -6.51
CA GLY A 410 -5.20 12.47 -6.07
C GLY A 410 -5.18 12.28 -4.56
N THR A 411 -5.35 13.33 -3.80
CA THR A 411 -5.09 13.38 -2.37
C THR A 411 -6.20 12.85 -1.45
N PRO A 412 -7.50 12.84 -1.82
CA PRO A 412 -8.54 12.26 -0.96
C PRO A 412 -8.27 10.79 -0.62
N ALA A 413 -7.86 9.97 -1.62
CA ALA A 413 -7.51 8.57 -1.38
C ALA A 413 -6.38 8.40 -0.36
N LEU A 414 -5.30 9.20 -0.49
CA LEU A 414 -4.17 9.14 0.43
C LEU A 414 -4.53 9.65 1.84
N ARG A 415 -5.42 10.64 1.95
CA ARG A 415 -5.95 11.05 3.26
C ARG A 415 -6.71 9.91 3.93
N LEU A 416 -7.53 9.18 3.18
CA LEU A 416 -8.23 8.01 3.71
C LEU A 416 -7.27 6.88 4.09
N VAL A 417 -6.16 6.70 3.36
CA VAL A 417 -5.07 5.80 3.78
C VAL A 417 -4.47 6.25 5.12
N VAL A 418 -4.20 7.54 5.31
CA VAL A 418 -3.72 8.09 6.61
C VAL A 418 -4.71 7.77 7.73
N VAL A 419 -6.02 7.98 7.50
CA VAL A 419 -7.07 7.62 8.47
C VAL A 419 -7.07 6.13 8.77
N SER A 420 -6.98 5.29 7.74
CA SER A 420 -6.96 3.84 7.92
C SER A 420 -5.80 3.35 8.80
N HIS A 421 -4.62 3.97 8.68
CA HIS A 421 -3.48 3.69 9.55
C HIS A 421 -3.75 4.12 11.00
N LEU A 422 -4.27 5.34 11.21
CA LEU A 422 -4.55 5.85 12.55
C LEU A 422 -5.56 4.96 13.29
N VAL A 423 -6.59 4.48 12.60
CA VAL A 423 -7.58 3.57 13.19
C VAL A 423 -6.99 2.17 13.40
N LEU A 424 -6.20 1.66 12.44
CA LEU A 424 -5.53 0.37 12.58
C LEU A 424 -4.66 0.33 13.84
N PHE A 425 -3.90 1.38 14.09
CA PHE A 425 -2.92 1.46 15.19
C PHE A 425 -3.54 1.32 16.58
N VAL A 426 -4.85 1.53 16.73
CA VAL A 426 -5.56 1.29 18.01
C VAL A 426 -5.62 -0.19 18.38
N SER A 427 -5.65 -1.09 17.40
CA SER A 427 -5.88 -2.52 17.67
C SER A 427 -4.91 -3.46 16.97
N TYR A 428 -4.04 -2.93 16.11
CA TYR A 428 -3.00 -3.69 15.42
C TYR A 428 -1.75 -2.85 15.18
N SER A 429 -0.61 -3.51 15.17
CA SER A 429 0.64 -2.89 14.69
C SER A 429 0.70 -2.93 13.15
N PRO A 430 1.34 -1.92 12.51
CA PRO A 430 1.50 -1.89 11.07
C PRO A 430 2.43 -2.99 10.58
N PHE A 431 2.26 -3.35 9.31
CA PHE A 431 3.13 -4.29 8.62
C PHE A 431 3.92 -3.59 7.50
N PRO A 432 4.96 -4.20 6.96
CA PRO A 432 5.85 -3.58 5.97
C PRO A 432 5.12 -3.06 4.73
N GLU A 433 4.06 -3.73 4.27
CA GLU A 433 3.24 -3.28 3.15
C GLU A 433 2.58 -1.92 3.43
N GLN A 434 2.14 -1.66 4.67
CA GLN A 434 1.56 -0.37 5.06
C GLN A 434 2.60 0.76 4.96
N GLY A 435 3.88 0.43 5.17
CA GLY A 435 4.99 1.36 4.98
C GLY A 435 5.10 1.87 3.54
N VAL A 436 4.80 1.02 2.56
CA VAL A 436 4.78 1.43 1.13
C VAL A 436 3.76 2.54 0.90
N LEU A 437 2.55 2.44 1.46
CA LEU A 437 1.54 3.49 1.33
C LEU A 437 1.89 4.76 2.12
N LEU A 438 2.46 4.64 3.31
CA LEU A 438 2.98 5.79 4.05
C LEU A 438 4.05 6.51 3.24
N GLY A 439 4.98 5.75 2.65
CA GLY A 439 6.01 6.29 1.76
C GLY A 439 5.43 6.95 0.51
N LEU A 440 4.35 6.42 -0.05
CA LEU A 440 3.64 7.00 -1.18
C LEU A 440 2.98 8.34 -0.83
N CYS A 441 2.40 8.47 0.38
CA CYS A 441 1.88 9.74 0.88
C CYS A 441 2.98 10.82 0.94
N LEU A 442 4.12 10.47 1.49
CA LEU A 442 5.28 11.37 1.58
C LEU A 442 5.87 11.71 0.21
N TRP A 443 5.96 10.72 -0.67
CA TRP A 443 6.44 10.91 -2.03
C TRP A 443 5.53 11.87 -2.81
N GLN A 444 4.20 11.72 -2.70
CA GLN A 444 3.22 12.60 -3.36
C GLN A 444 3.40 14.05 -2.91
N LEU A 445 3.53 14.30 -1.60
CA LEU A 445 3.77 15.66 -1.09
C LEU A 445 5.04 16.30 -1.65
N ARG A 446 6.07 15.48 -1.88
CA ARG A 446 7.32 15.96 -2.50
C ARG A 446 7.12 16.29 -3.98
N ALA A 447 6.39 15.43 -4.71
CA ALA A 447 6.11 15.64 -6.13
C ALA A 447 5.31 16.92 -6.34
N ASP A 448 4.23 17.09 -5.59
CA ASP A 448 3.39 18.29 -5.67
C ASP A 448 4.13 19.59 -5.33
N ALA A 449 5.13 19.49 -4.49
CA ALA A 449 5.93 20.63 -4.12
C ALA A 449 6.99 20.98 -5.17
N ALA A 450 7.56 19.98 -5.82
CA ALA A 450 8.46 20.20 -6.95
C ALA A 450 7.73 20.88 -8.12
N ASP A 451 6.48 20.46 -8.36
CA ASP A 451 5.63 21.09 -9.38
C ASP A 451 5.33 22.56 -9.07
N ARG A 452 5.06 22.89 -7.79
CA ARG A 452 4.77 24.30 -7.36
C ARG A 452 5.99 25.21 -7.42
N SER A 453 7.17 24.69 -7.16
CA SER A 453 8.41 25.48 -7.21
C SER A 453 8.89 25.79 -8.63
N GLY A 454 8.14 25.42 -9.66
CA GLY A 454 8.55 25.54 -11.05
C GLY A 454 9.76 24.66 -11.43
N GLY A 455 10.23 23.86 -10.47
CA GLY A 455 11.35 22.94 -10.61
C GLY A 455 10.93 21.58 -11.20
N GLY A 456 9.80 21.49 -11.90
CA GLY A 456 9.50 20.32 -12.71
C GLY A 456 10.73 19.98 -13.55
N PRO A 457 10.96 18.71 -13.92
CA PRO A 457 12.12 18.34 -14.72
C PRO A 457 12.15 19.32 -15.89
N ARG A 458 13.11 20.25 -15.85
CA ARG A 458 13.34 21.14 -16.99
C ARG A 458 13.43 20.18 -18.14
N LYS A 459 12.44 20.25 -19.07
CA LYS A 459 12.59 19.58 -20.35
C LYS A 459 14.00 19.97 -20.76
N PRO A 460 14.90 19.00 -21.04
CA PRO A 460 16.22 19.35 -21.46
C PRO A 460 15.99 20.43 -22.50
N LEU A 461 16.60 21.60 -22.31
CA LEU A 461 16.59 22.65 -23.30
C LEU A 461 17.13 21.94 -24.54
N VAL A 462 16.20 21.43 -25.37
CA VAL A 462 16.57 20.95 -26.71
C VAL A 462 17.17 22.18 -27.30
N ASP A 463 18.48 22.15 -27.37
CA ASP A 463 19.27 23.28 -27.90
C ASP A 463 18.73 23.54 -29.29
N ARG A 464 17.87 24.56 -29.41
CA ARG A 464 17.28 24.97 -30.68
C ARG A 464 18.34 25.28 -31.73
N SER A 465 19.61 25.45 -31.29
CA SER A 465 20.75 25.59 -32.21
C SER A 465 21.08 24.28 -32.91
N MET A 466 20.87 23.11 -32.28
CA MET A 466 21.01 21.80 -32.93
C MET A 466 19.89 21.49 -33.92
N MET A 467 18.64 21.90 -33.65
CA MET A 467 17.55 21.73 -34.61
C MET A 467 17.73 22.58 -35.84
N LYS A 468 18.22 23.82 -35.73
CA LYS A 468 18.52 24.64 -36.87
C LYS A 468 19.67 24.09 -37.72
N ARG A 469 20.65 23.41 -37.15
CA ARG A 469 21.71 22.73 -37.90
C ARG A 469 21.23 21.52 -38.69
N GLN A 470 20.25 20.77 -38.17
CA GLN A 470 19.69 19.61 -38.90
C GLN A 470 18.77 20.04 -40.08
N GLU A 471 18.01 21.13 -39.92
CA GLU A 471 17.21 21.67 -41.02
C GLU A 471 18.12 22.17 -42.19
N TRP A 472 19.26 22.78 -41.88
CA TRP A 472 20.20 23.25 -42.92
C TRP A 472 20.93 22.12 -43.67
N THR A 473 21.15 20.98 -43.03
CA THR A 473 21.75 19.79 -43.68
C THR A 473 20.73 18.98 -44.49
N GLY A 474 19.43 19.04 -44.14
CA GLY A 474 18.34 18.43 -44.91
C GLY A 474 18.04 19.10 -46.21
N ILE A 475 18.10 20.44 -46.28
CA ILE A 475 17.81 21.22 -47.50
C ILE A 475 18.88 21.05 -48.55
N ARG A 476 20.14 20.74 -48.22
CA ARG A 476 21.21 20.49 -49.20
C ARG A 476 21.18 19.13 -49.88
N LYS A 477 20.43 18.14 -49.34
CA LYS A 477 20.32 16.81 -49.94
C LYS A 477 19.15 16.66 -50.93
N THR A 478 18.20 17.60 -50.95
CA THR A 478 17.01 17.53 -51.81
C THR A 478 17.16 18.26 -53.14
N VAL A 479 18.27 18.96 -53.39
CA VAL A 479 18.49 19.70 -54.66
C VAL A 479 19.29 18.90 -55.72
N ASN A 480 19.81 17.70 -55.36
CA ASN A 480 20.68 16.95 -56.29
C ASN A 480 20.15 15.58 -56.75
N THR A 481 18.86 15.30 -56.65
CA THR A 481 18.26 14.08 -57.23
C THR A 481 16.96 14.38 -57.97
N GLY A 482 17.02 15.33 -58.86
CA GLY A 482 15.91 15.66 -59.75
C GLY A 482 16.38 15.59 -61.21
N MET A 483 16.67 14.41 -61.71
CA MET A 483 16.70 14.07 -63.13
C MET A 483 16.92 12.58 -63.29
N GLU A 484 15.86 11.81 -63.47
CA GLU A 484 15.77 10.72 -64.41
C GLU A 484 14.52 9.88 -64.29
N ARG A 485 13.83 9.84 -65.44
CA ARG A 485 12.97 8.78 -65.98
C ARG A 485 11.53 8.65 -65.55
N ASP A 486 10.73 9.21 -66.45
CA ASP A 486 9.42 8.70 -66.86
C ASP A 486 9.44 7.21 -67.17
N GLN A 487 8.56 6.45 -66.57
CA GLN A 487 7.97 5.25 -67.17
C GLN A 487 6.50 5.13 -66.76
N PRO A 488 5.59 4.88 -67.68
CA PRO A 488 4.17 4.77 -67.42
C PRO A 488 3.86 3.35 -66.88
N ARG A 489 3.02 3.28 -65.84
CA ARG A 489 2.40 2.03 -65.39
C ARG A 489 0.97 1.93 -65.92
N GLU A 490 0.78 0.88 -66.67
CA GLU A 490 -0.46 0.33 -67.15
C GLU A 490 -1.49 0.12 -66.04
N TRP A 491 -2.72 0.43 -66.41
CA TRP A 491 -3.93 0.08 -65.73
C TRP A 491 -4.30 -1.35 -66.05
N ASP A 492 -4.52 -2.18 -65.01
CA ASP A 492 -5.30 -3.37 -65.16
C ASP A 492 -6.48 -3.31 -64.15
N ASP A 493 -7.66 -3.21 -64.77
CA ASP A 493 -8.96 -3.55 -64.25
C ASP A 493 -9.00 -5.01 -63.97
N ASP A 494 -9.56 -5.39 -62.80
CA ASP A 494 -10.52 -6.53 -62.74
C ASP A 494 -11.17 -6.59 -61.36
N SER A 495 -12.47 -6.27 -61.34
CA SER A 495 -13.48 -6.79 -60.41
C SER A 495 -13.96 -8.16 -60.96
N PRO A 496 -14.81 -8.96 -60.31
CA PRO A 496 -15.70 -8.71 -59.16
C PRO A 496 -16.02 -9.92 -58.27
N SER A 497 -16.96 -9.68 -57.32
CA SER A 497 -17.95 -10.66 -56.77
C SER A 497 -17.45 -11.65 -55.71
N SER A 498 -18.04 -11.81 -54.58
CA SER A 498 -19.39 -12.22 -54.23
C SER A 498 -19.60 -12.34 -52.73
N ARG A 499 -20.71 -11.85 -52.23
CA ARG A 499 -21.32 -12.28 -50.96
C ARG A 499 -21.85 -13.71 -51.06
N PRO A 500 -21.99 -14.42 -49.93
CA PRO A 500 -23.36 -14.46 -49.42
C PRO A 500 -23.54 -14.42 -47.89
N SER A 501 -24.68 -13.90 -47.58
CA SER A 501 -25.46 -13.94 -46.36
C SER A 501 -25.67 -15.35 -45.77
N ARG A 502 -25.66 -15.47 -44.42
CA ARG A 502 -26.57 -16.41 -43.72
C ARG A 502 -26.91 -15.90 -42.30
N ARG A 503 -28.17 -15.64 -42.08
CA ARG A 503 -28.94 -15.66 -40.84
C ARG A 503 -29.60 -17.04 -40.71
N PRO A 504 -30.40 -17.27 -39.66
CA PRO A 504 -30.11 -17.71 -38.31
C PRO A 504 -30.80 -19.04 -37.99
N ALA A 505 -30.55 -19.65 -36.83
CA ALA A 505 -31.47 -20.66 -36.32
C ALA A 505 -31.58 -20.60 -34.78
N LEU A 506 -32.78 -20.58 -34.33
CA LEU A 506 -33.38 -20.62 -33.02
C LEU A 506 -33.45 -22.06 -32.46
N ARG A 507 -33.22 -22.16 -31.11
CA ARG A 507 -33.99 -22.97 -30.13
C ARG A 507 -33.80 -24.49 -30.12
N PRO A 508 -34.17 -25.11 -29.01
CA PRO A 508 -34.81 -24.66 -27.75
C PRO A 508 -33.89 -24.59 -26.54
#